data_083faab647ccb913738b79d3765895d1
#
_entry.id   083faab647ccb913738b79d3765895d1
#
_cell.length_a   1.000
_cell.length_b   1.000
_cell.length_c   1.000
_cell.angle_alpha   90.00
_cell.angle_beta   90.00
_cell.angle_gamma   90.00
#
_symmetry.space_group_name_H-M   'P 1'
#
loop_
_entity.id
_entity.type
_entity.pdbx_description
1 polymer ?
#
loop_
_entity_poly.entity_id
_entity_poly.type
_entity_poly.pdbx_seq_one_letter_code
_entity_poly.pdbx_strand_id
1 'polypeptide(L)'
;LYKSFGVSHLPGRWYYEKLLNLKGYPRMRDSLKPFEQESRFDSKVWDIRYFPVLMDKILTQSVVLIRDKTNLLEKEKELKLKEVLSQEMQHRSKNNLQTIAGLLRMQARRSENQEVKEALGEGIRRISSIAVAHELLSAHLDEKVRLGSLVRALVSMNQQIGTFSTSQVDGLDQVAEISLSVEEVNTLSLVLNE
;
A
#
# COMPACT_ATOMS: atom_id res chain seq x y z
N LEU A 1 -29.99 15.61 -11.74
CA LEU A 1 -29.12 15.86 -12.89
C LEU A 1 -28.65 17.30 -12.92
N TYR A 2 -29.58 18.29 -12.82
CA TYR A 2 -29.26 19.72 -12.84
C TYR A 2 -28.24 20.14 -11.77
N LYS A 3 -28.36 19.61 -10.55
CA LYS A 3 -27.43 19.93 -9.45
C LYS A 3 -26.02 19.35 -9.66
N SER A 4 -25.89 18.20 -10.32
CA SER A 4 -24.60 17.54 -10.52
C SER A 4 -23.74 18.22 -11.58
N PHE A 5 -24.37 18.95 -12.53
CA PHE A 5 -23.66 19.69 -13.58
C PHE A 5 -23.45 21.17 -13.27
N GLY A 6 -23.91 21.64 -12.12
CA GLY A 6 -23.80 23.06 -11.76
C GLY A 6 -24.61 24.00 -12.67
N VAL A 7 -25.54 23.49 -13.48
CA VAL A 7 -26.34 24.21 -14.45
C VAL A 7 -27.75 24.32 -13.97
N SER A 8 -28.28 25.50 -13.82
CA SER A 8 -29.67 25.73 -13.40
C SER A 8 -30.70 25.35 -14.48
N HIS A 9 -30.27 25.30 -15.75
CA HIS A 9 -31.08 24.83 -16.87
C HIS A 9 -30.22 23.99 -17.79
N LEU A 10 -30.65 22.77 -18.13
CA LEU A 10 -30.08 22.02 -19.22
C LEU A 10 -30.43 22.72 -20.52
N PRO A 11 -29.48 23.25 -21.27
CA PRO A 11 -29.77 23.77 -22.61
C PRO A 11 -30.13 22.57 -23.48
N GLY A 12 -31.40 22.30 -23.59
CA GLY A 12 -32.09 21.50 -24.57
C GLY A 12 -31.42 20.21 -25.08
N ARG A 13 -31.88 19.80 -26.20
CA ARG A 13 -31.54 18.63 -27.02
C ARG A 13 -30.02 18.36 -27.17
N TRP A 14 -29.17 19.41 -27.23
CA TRP A 14 -27.72 19.29 -27.41
C TRP A 14 -26.98 18.56 -26.28
N TYR A 15 -27.40 18.78 -25.03
CA TYR A 15 -26.81 18.11 -23.88
C TYR A 15 -27.20 16.63 -23.81
N TYR A 16 -28.46 16.34 -24.14
CA TYR A 16 -28.94 14.97 -24.24
C TYR A 16 -28.30 14.25 -25.41
N GLU A 17 -28.10 14.88 -26.54
CA GLU A 17 -27.41 14.31 -27.69
C GLU A 17 -25.96 14.03 -27.39
N LYS A 18 -25.24 14.91 -26.67
CA LYS A 18 -23.87 14.65 -26.24
C LYS A 18 -23.75 13.54 -25.19
N LEU A 19 -24.67 13.45 -24.23
CA LEU A 19 -24.71 12.39 -23.23
C LEU A 19 -25.23 11.07 -23.79
N LEU A 20 -26.18 11.12 -24.71
CA LEU A 20 -26.82 9.95 -25.32
C LEU A 20 -26.09 9.44 -26.56
N ASN A 21 -25.30 10.27 -27.24
CA ASN A 21 -24.36 9.87 -28.27
C ASN A 21 -23.13 9.15 -27.70
N LEU A 22 -22.99 9.10 -26.38
CA LEU A 22 -22.07 8.16 -25.78
C LEU A 22 -22.50 6.75 -26.13
N LYS A 23 -21.56 5.94 -26.56
CA LYS A 23 -21.75 4.57 -27.09
C LYS A 23 -22.56 3.63 -26.17
N GLY A 24 -22.83 4.05 -24.94
CA GLY A 24 -23.56 3.29 -23.95
C GLY A 24 -25.07 3.21 -24.19
N TYR A 25 -25.70 4.33 -24.56
CA TYR A 25 -27.14 4.35 -24.75
C TYR A 25 -27.62 3.45 -25.92
N PRO A 26 -27.04 3.53 -27.12
CA PRO A 26 -27.37 2.60 -28.19
C PRO A 26 -27.17 1.14 -27.80
N ARG A 27 -26.07 0.83 -27.14
CA ARG A 27 -25.79 -0.55 -26.68
C ARG A 27 -26.81 -1.06 -25.68
N MET A 28 -27.23 -0.25 -24.72
CA MET A 28 -28.27 -0.60 -23.76
C MET A 28 -29.61 -0.78 -24.49
N ARG A 29 -29.98 0.14 -25.39
CA ARG A 29 -31.22 0.08 -26.17
C ARG A 29 -31.29 -1.19 -27.01
N ASP A 30 -30.20 -1.52 -27.70
CA ASP A 30 -30.21 -2.66 -28.66
C ASP A 30 -30.12 -4.02 -27.93
N SER A 31 -29.44 -4.05 -26.75
CA SER A 31 -29.32 -5.25 -25.94
C SER A 31 -30.46 -5.47 -24.96
N LEU A 32 -31.19 -4.39 -24.60
CA LEU A 32 -32.20 -4.34 -23.52
C LEU A 32 -31.62 -4.74 -22.16
N LYS A 33 -30.32 -4.58 -21.98
CA LYS A 33 -29.59 -4.89 -20.71
C LYS A 33 -28.94 -3.65 -20.14
N PRO A 34 -28.76 -3.59 -18.81
CA PRO A 34 -27.96 -2.53 -18.22
C PRO A 34 -26.57 -2.43 -18.86
N PHE A 35 -26.11 -1.21 -19.05
CA PHE A 35 -24.78 -0.92 -19.59
C PHE A 35 -24.10 0.16 -18.79
N GLU A 36 -22.81 -0.03 -18.49
CA GLU A 36 -21.98 0.90 -17.75
C GLU A 36 -20.80 1.34 -18.62
N GLN A 37 -20.47 2.63 -18.55
CA GLN A 37 -19.30 3.17 -19.22
C GLN A 37 -18.68 4.31 -18.44
N GLU A 38 -17.36 4.39 -18.47
CA GLU A 38 -16.61 5.57 -18.06
C GLU A 38 -16.41 6.50 -19.26
N SER A 39 -16.62 7.77 -19.05
CA SER A 39 -16.41 8.81 -20.07
C SER A 39 -15.64 9.98 -19.50
N ARG A 40 -14.70 10.51 -20.30
CA ARG A 40 -13.95 11.72 -19.96
C ARG A 40 -14.47 12.87 -20.79
N PHE A 41 -15.00 13.85 -20.10
CA PHE A 41 -15.56 15.03 -20.73
C PHE A 41 -15.37 16.25 -19.83
N ASP A 42 -14.97 17.38 -20.41
CA ASP A 42 -14.76 18.65 -19.71
C ASP A 42 -13.81 18.53 -18.50
N SER A 43 -12.65 17.88 -18.72
CA SER A 43 -11.63 17.58 -17.69
C SER A 43 -12.13 16.74 -16.51
N LYS A 44 -13.32 16.16 -16.64
CA LYS A 44 -13.95 15.32 -15.62
C LYS A 44 -14.08 13.89 -16.09
N VAL A 45 -14.13 12.98 -15.10
CA VAL A 45 -14.37 11.57 -15.32
C VAL A 45 -15.77 11.21 -14.81
N TRP A 46 -16.57 10.72 -15.71
CA TRP A 46 -17.97 10.41 -15.49
C TRP A 46 -18.20 8.90 -15.55
N ASP A 47 -18.82 8.35 -14.52
CA ASP A 47 -19.41 7.01 -14.51
C ASP A 47 -20.86 7.12 -14.93
N ILE A 48 -21.20 6.50 -16.06
CA ILE A 48 -22.53 6.60 -16.65
C ILE A 48 -23.11 5.20 -16.74
N ARG A 49 -24.25 5.00 -16.07
CA ARG A 49 -24.97 3.73 -16.05
C ARG A 49 -26.33 3.90 -16.68
N TYR A 50 -26.63 3.03 -17.62
CA TYR A 50 -27.86 3.00 -18.39
C TYR A 50 -28.68 1.77 -17.95
N PHE A 51 -29.94 1.99 -17.58
CA PHE A 51 -30.86 0.94 -17.17
C PHE A 51 -32.11 0.99 -18.06
N PRO A 52 -32.43 -0.08 -18.80
CA PRO A 52 -33.67 -0.16 -19.54
C PRO A 52 -34.85 -0.39 -18.59
N VAL A 53 -35.94 0.30 -18.82
CA VAL A 53 -37.24 0.03 -18.19
C VAL A 53 -38.12 -0.62 -19.23
N LEU A 54 -38.44 -1.90 -18.99
CA LEU A 54 -39.18 -2.72 -19.95
C LEU A 54 -40.62 -2.89 -19.48
N MET A 55 -41.58 -2.83 -20.43
CA MET A 55 -42.95 -3.22 -20.25
C MET A 55 -43.29 -4.21 -21.39
N ASP A 56 -43.69 -5.38 -21.03
CA ASP A 56 -43.96 -6.49 -22.00
C ASP A 56 -42.76 -6.77 -22.94
N LYS A 57 -41.54 -6.71 -22.39
CA LYS A 57 -40.26 -6.84 -23.12
C LYS A 57 -39.97 -5.71 -24.13
N ILE A 58 -40.77 -4.66 -24.13
CA ILE A 58 -40.56 -3.46 -24.95
C ILE A 58 -39.91 -2.38 -24.11
N LEU A 59 -38.87 -1.75 -24.66
CA LEU A 59 -38.23 -0.61 -24.01
C LEU A 59 -39.18 0.60 -23.97
N THR A 60 -39.70 0.93 -22.81
CA THR A 60 -40.61 2.08 -22.63
C THR A 60 -39.89 3.32 -22.16
N GLN A 61 -38.90 3.14 -21.28
CA GLN A 61 -38.10 4.23 -20.70
C GLN A 61 -36.68 3.75 -20.43
N SER A 62 -35.81 4.68 -20.14
CA SER A 62 -34.45 4.39 -19.66
C SER A 62 -34.09 5.32 -18.50
N VAL A 63 -33.42 4.76 -17.51
CA VAL A 63 -32.82 5.53 -16.41
C VAL A 63 -31.33 5.63 -16.67
N VAL A 64 -30.81 6.86 -16.62
CA VAL A 64 -29.38 7.11 -16.79
C VAL A 64 -28.87 7.72 -15.48
N LEU A 65 -27.98 7.01 -14.80
CA LEU A 65 -27.25 7.49 -13.63
C LEU A 65 -25.90 8.03 -14.07
N ILE A 66 -25.62 9.25 -13.66
CA ILE A 66 -24.37 9.92 -13.99
C ILE A 66 -23.69 10.34 -12.69
N ARG A 67 -22.47 9.87 -12.49
CA ARG A 67 -21.67 10.16 -11.31
C ARG A 67 -20.33 10.77 -11.71
N ASP A 68 -20.00 11.92 -11.12
CA ASP A 68 -18.66 12.50 -11.22
C ASP A 68 -17.69 11.72 -10.32
N LYS A 69 -16.70 11.07 -10.91
CA LYS A 69 -15.64 10.31 -10.23
C LYS A 69 -14.30 11.05 -10.20
N THR A 70 -14.23 12.27 -10.69
CA THR A 70 -12.98 13.01 -10.85
C THR A 70 -12.18 13.06 -9.55
N ASN A 71 -12.78 13.61 -8.50
CA ASN A 71 -12.13 13.74 -7.19
C ASN A 71 -11.75 12.39 -6.57
N LEU A 72 -12.56 11.34 -6.80
CA LEU A 72 -12.27 10.00 -6.31
C LEU A 72 -10.99 9.45 -6.97
N LEU A 73 -10.92 9.52 -8.29
CA LEU A 73 -9.77 9.04 -9.06
C LEU A 73 -8.50 9.87 -8.78
N GLU A 74 -8.63 11.17 -8.54
CA GLU A 74 -7.50 12.01 -8.15
C GLU A 74 -6.95 11.59 -6.78
N LYS A 75 -7.82 11.38 -5.80
CA LYS A 75 -7.43 10.90 -4.47
C LYS A 75 -6.82 9.50 -4.52
N GLU A 76 -7.39 8.58 -5.29
CA GLU A 76 -6.83 7.24 -5.48
C GLU A 76 -5.41 7.30 -6.08
N LYS A 77 -5.19 8.18 -7.06
CA LYS A 77 -3.85 8.40 -7.62
C LYS A 77 -2.88 8.99 -6.61
N GLU A 78 -3.33 9.97 -5.82
CA GLU A 78 -2.51 10.58 -4.77
C GLU A 78 -2.12 9.56 -3.70
N LEU A 79 -3.07 8.74 -3.24
CA LEU A 79 -2.80 7.67 -2.27
C LEU A 79 -1.80 6.66 -2.83
N LYS A 80 -2.00 6.22 -4.07
CA LYS A 80 -1.09 5.28 -4.73
C LYS A 80 0.32 5.86 -4.90
N LEU A 81 0.43 7.14 -5.22
CA LEU A 81 1.73 7.81 -5.29
C LEU A 81 2.41 7.88 -3.92
N LYS A 82 1.66 8.22 -2.87
CA LYS A 82 2.17 8.24 -1.49
C LYS A 82 2.66 6.86 -1.05
N GLU A 83 1.93 5.80 -1.40
CA GLU A 83 2.31 4.43 -1.12
C GLU A 83 3.65 4.07 -1.80
N VAL A 84 3.79 4.34 -3.09
CA VAL A 84 5.04 4.10 -3.84
C VAL A 84 6.21 4.89 -3.26
N LEU A 85 6.01 6.16 -2.93
CA LEU A 85 7.05 6.99 -2.32
C LEU A 85 7.44 6.48 -0.93
N SER A 86 6.48 6.03 -0.12
CA SER A 86 6.74 5.43 1.18
C SER A 86 7.61 4.17 1.05
N GLN A 87 7.26 3.27 0.13
CA GLN A 87 8.04 2.06 -0.14
C GLN A 87 9.48 2.38 -0.59
N GLU A 88 9.64 3.34 -1.49
CA GLU A 88 10.98 3.78 -1.94
C GLU A 88 11.82 4.36 -0.79
N MET A 89 11.23 5.19 0.06
CA MET A 89 11.93 5.73 1.24
C MET A 89 12.36 4.61 2.20
N GLN A 90 11.54 3.59 2.36
CA GLN A 90 11.83 2.44 3.22
C GLN A 90 12.98 1.60 2.66
N HIS A 91 12.97 1.32 1.36
CA HIS A 91 14.09 0.64 0.68
C HIS A 91 15.40 1.41 0.82
N ARG A 92 15.37 2.73 0.68
CA ARG A 92 16.56 3.59 0.87
C ARG A 92 17.05 3.58 2.29
N SER A 93 16.15 3.65 3.28
CA SER A 93 16.52 3.58 4.70
C SER A 93 17.22 2.26 5.02
N LYS A 94 16.69 1.12 4.56
CA LYS A 94 17.32 -0.19 4.70
C LYS A 94 18.72 -0.22 4.08
N ASN A 95 18.86 0.25 2.83
CA ASN A 95 20.14 0.30 2.13
C ASN A 95 21.17 1.17 2.87
N ASN A 96 20.75 2.31 3.42
CA ASN A 96 21.62 3.18 4.20
C ASN A 96 22.10 2.48 5.48
N LEU A 97 21.21 1.83 6.24
CA LEU A 97 21.56 1.08 7.44
C LEU A 97 22.54 -0.08 7.13
N GLN A 98 22.31 -0.81 6.03
CA GLN A 98 23.21 -1.86 5.58
C GLN A 98 24.58 -1.32 5.19
N THR A 99 24.65 -0.16 4.54
CA THR A 99 25.89 0.51 4.19
C THR A 99 26.69 0.92 5.44
N ILE A 100 26.02 1.52 6.43
CA ILE A 100 26.63 1.90 7.71
C ILE A 100 27.16 0.65 8.43
N ALA A 101 26.36 -0.42 8.53
CA ALA A 101 26.80 -1.67 9.13
C ALA A 101 28.02 -2.26 8.40
N GLY A 102 28.06 -2.17 7.06
CA GLY A 102 29.20 -2.57 6.23
C GLY A 102 30.48 -1.79 6.51
N LEU A 103 30.36 -0.47 6.66
CA LEU A 103 31.49 0.39 7.02
C LEU A 103 32.01 0.09 8.42
N LEU A 104 31.15 -0.11 9.39
CA LEU A 104 31.54 -0.49 10.76
C LEU A 104 32.22 -1.86 10.79
N ARG A 105 31.74 -2.86 10.02
CA ARG A 105 32.42 -4.16 9.88
C ARG A 105 33.83 -4.01 9.31
N MET A 106 34.00 -3.12 8.34
CA MET A 106 35.31 -2.87 7.75
C MET A 106 36.28 -2.22 8.76
N GLN A 107 35.79 -1.29 9.58
CA GLN A 107 36.56 -0.68 10.66
C GLN A 107 36.91 -1.68 11.76
N ALA A 108 35.96 -2.53 12.18
CA ALA A 108 36.20 -3.58 13.15
C ALA A 108 37.32 -4.56 12.70
N ARG A 109 37.33 -4.94 11.40
CA ARG A 109 38.39 -5.80 10.86
C ARG A 109 39.78 -5.14 10.84
N ARG A 110 39.84 -3.81 10.71
CA ARG A 110 41.11 -3.06 10.67
C ARG A 110 41.65 -2.71 12.05
N SER A 111 40.80 -2.72 13.08
CA SER A 111 41.22 -2.42 14.45
C SER A 111 42.07 -3.57 15.00
N GLU A 112 43.15 -3.27 15.70
CA GLU A 112 43.94 -4.26 16.45
C GLU A 112 43.44 -4.36 17.89
N ASN A 113 42.71 -3.35 18.41
CA ASN A 113 42.17 -3.32 19.76
C ASN A 113 40.88 -4.17 19.83
N GLN A 114 40.90 -5.14 20.75
CA GLN A 114 39.77 -6.08 20.94
C GLN A 114 38.52 -5.37 21.49
N GLU A 115 38.66 -4.42 22.41
CA GLU A 115 37.54 -3.67 22.97
C GLU A 115 36.81 -2.84 21.87
N VAL A 116 37.59 -2.27 20.93
CA VAL A 116 37.04 -1.53 19.81
C VAL A 116 36.29 -2.48 18.87
N LYS A 117 36.80 -3.69 18.62
CA LYS A 117 36.10 -4.71 17.80
C LYS A 117 34.76 -5.10 18.42
N GLU A 118 34.74 -5.30 19.72
CA GLU A 118 33.53 -5.68 20.47
C GLU A 118 32.49 -4.56 20.44
N ALA A 119 32.91 -3.29 20.72
CA ALA A 119 32.02 -2.14 20.66
C ALA A 119 31.44 -1.91 19.26
N LEU A 120 32.26 -2.04 18.21
CA LEU A 120 31.81 -1.94 16.83
C LEU A 120 30.86 -3.10 16.46
N GLY A 121 31.13 -4.32 16.95
CA GLY A 121 30.28 -5.50 16.78
C GLY A 121 28.90 -5.29 17.39
N GLU A 122 28.83 -4.72 18.58
CA GLU A 122 27.56 -4.34 19.22
C GLU A 122 26.79 -3.30 18.39
N GLY A 123 27.46 -2.25 17.93
CA GLY A 123 26.86 -1.22 17.07
C GLY A 123 26.30 -1.82 15.76
N ILE A 124 27.04 -2.76 15.15
CA ILE A 124 26.58 -3.47 13.96
C ILE A 124 25.31 -4.28 14.25
N ARG A 125 25.25 -5.00 15.36
CA ARG A 125 24.06 -5.78 15.76
C ARG A 125 22.86 -4.85 15.94
N ARG A 126 23.00 -3.75 16.68
CA ARG A 126 21.93 -2.78 16.92
C ARG A 126 21.40 -2.17 15.60
N ILE A 127 22.29 -1.74 14.69
CA ILE A 127 21.90 -1.20 13.39
C ILE A 127 21.17 -2.24 12.55
N SER A 128 21.64 -3.49 12.57
CA SER A 128 21.00 -4.57 11.83
C SER A 128 19.60 -4.91 12.37
N SER A 129 19.40 -4.87 13.69
CA SER A 129 18.09 -5.06 14.32
C SER A 129 17.10 -3.96 13.96
N ILE A 130 17.57 -2.71 13.95
CA ILE A 130 16.75 -1.56 13.48
C ILE A 130 16.35 -1.75 12.01
N ALA A 131 17.26 -2.20 11.16
CA ALA A 131 16.97 -2.45 9.76
C ALA A 131 15.89 -3.54 9.56
N VAL A 132 15.95 -4.62 10.35
CA VAL A 132 14.95 -5.70 10.34
C VAL A 132 13.60 -5.20 10.84
N ALA A 133 13.56 -4.46 11.96
CA ALA A 133 12.33 -3.85 12.47
C ALA A 133 11.68 -2.93 11.44
N HIS A 134 12.47 -2.08 10.81
CA HIS A 134 12.02 -1.16 9.77
C HIS A 134 11.46 -1.89 8.55
N GLU A 135 12.06 -3.00 8.13
CA GLU A 135 11.59 -3.82 7.02
C GLU A 135 10.21 -4.45 7.34
N LEU A 136 10.05 -5.00 8.55
CA LEU A 136 8.78 -5.60 8.98
C LEU A 136 7.66 -4.57 9.09
N LEU A 137 7.94 -3.41 9.66
CA LEU A 137 6.97 -2.30 9.75
C LEU A 137 6.57 -1.78 8.38
N SER A 138 7.49 -1.84 7.43
CA SER A 138 7.30 -1.38 6.06
C SER A 138 6.43 -2.30 5.22
N ALA A 139 6.51 -3.59 5.45
CA ALA A 139 5.71 -4.59 4.74
C ALA A 139 4.23 -4.57 5.16
N HIS A 140 3.90 -3.91 6.29
CA HIS A 140 2.57 -3.92 6.90
C HIS A 140 2.09 -2.49 7.19
N LEU A 141 1.84 -1.71 6.12
CA LEU A 141 1.50 -0.27 6.19
C LEU A 141 0.26 0.05 7.05
N ASP A 142 -0.61 -0.92 7.30
CA ASP A 142 -1.85 -0.77 8.11
C ASP A 142 -2.02 -1.86 9.17
N GLU A 143 -1.12 -2.82 9.30
CA GLU A 143 -1.28 -3.94 10.20
C GLU A 143 -0.20 -3.98 11.28
N LYS A 144 -0.60 -4.39 12.47
CA LYS A 144 0.32 -4.67 13.56
C LYS A 144 1.27 -5.80 13.17
N VAL A 145 2.54 -5.64 13.44
CA VAL A 145 3.55 -6.69 13.20
C VAL A 145 3.35 -7.80 14.22
N ARG A 146 3.34 -9.06 13.76
CA ARG A 146 3.25 -10.22 14.66
C ARG A 146 4.60 -10.48 15.31
N LEU A 147 4.60 -10.70 16.62
CA LEU A 147 5.81 -11.04 17.40
C LEU A 147 6.57 -12.21 16.77
N GLY A 148 5.87 -13.26 16.33
CA GLY A 148 6.50 -14.39 15.67
C GLY A 148 7.26 -14.04 14.39
N SER A 149 6.80 -13.03 13.64
CA SER A 149 7.51 -12.55 12.45
C SER A 149 8.78 -11.78 12.81
N LEU A 150 8.73 -10.97 13.88
CA LEU A 150 9.88 -10.23 14.39
C LEU A 150 10.97 -11.20 14.88
N VAL A 151 10.60 -12.17 15.71
CA VAL A 151 11.57 -13.14 16.25
C VAL A 151 12.21 -13.96 15.13
N ARG A 152 11.43 -14.48 14.19
CA ARG A 152 11.98 -15.24 13.04
C ARG A 152 12.96 -14.40 12.22
N ALA A 153 12.65 -13.14 11.97
CA ALA A 153 13.52 -12.25 11.18
C ALA A 153 14.83 -11.95 11.94
N LEU A 154 14.78 -11.70 13.24
CA LEU A 154 15.97 -11.46 14.07
C LEU A 154 16.85 -12.72 14.19
N VAL A 155 16.26 -13.90 14.38
CA VAL A 155 16.99 -15.17 14.39
C VAL A 155 17.70 -15.41 13.06
N SER A 156 16.99 -15.24 11.96
CA SER A 156 17.57 -15.39 10.61
C SER A 156 18.73 -14.43 10.36
N MET A 157 18.61 -13.18 10.81
CA MET A 157 19.68 -12.19 10.73
C MET A 157 20.91 -12.62 11.53
N ASN A 158 20.74 -13.06 12.78
CA ASN A 158 21.82 -13.47 13.67
C ASN A 158 22.55 -14.72 13.14
N GLN A 159 21.83 -15.66 12.50
CA GLN A 159 22.44 -16.81 11.83
C GLN A 159 23.35 -16.38 10.65
N GLN A 160 22.96 -15.37 9.88
CA GLN A 160 23.78 -14.84 8.79
C GLN A 160 25.06 -14.14 9.28
N ILE A 161 25.02 -13.57 10.49
CA ILE A 161 26.18 -12.89 11.11
C ILE A 161 27.12 -13.91 11.79
N GLY A 162 26.70 -15.18 11.89
CA GLY A 162 27.52 -16.26 12.47
C GLY A 162 27.55 -16.26 14.00
N THR A 163 26.63 -15.59 14.65
CA THR A 163 26.56 -15.43 16.11
C THR A 163 25.81 -16.59 16.79
N PHE A 164 24.98 -17.33 16.05
CA PHE A 164 24.20 -18.46 16.57
C PHE A 164 24.34 -19.70 15.66
N SER A 165 24.73 -20.82 16.24
CA SER A 165 24.48 -22.13 15.68
C SER A 165 22.99 -22.44 15.85
N THR A 166 22.37 -23.04 14.85
CA THR A 166 20.98 -23.49 14.69
C THR A 166 20.18 -23.55 16.01
N SER A 167 19.70 -22.42 16.50
CA SER A 167 18.87 -22.39 17.70
C SER A 167 17.42 -22.53 17.25
N GLN A 168 16.77 -23.64 17.61
CA GLN A 168 15.32 -23.74 17.59
C GLN A 168 14.77 -22.80 18.67
N VAL A 169 13.91 -21.88 18.28
CA VAL A 169 13.16 -21.08 19.25
C VAL A 169 11.92 -21.86 19.61
N ASP A 170 11.98 -22.61 20.72
CA ASP A 170 10.85 -23.37 21.23
C ASP A 170 9.78 -22.42 21.78
N GLY A 171 8.51 -22.76 21.58
CA GLY A 171 7.37 -22.00 22.10
C GLY A 171 6.99 -20.76 21.27
N LEU A 172 7.63 -20.51 20.15
CA LEU A 172 7.30 -19.36 19.25
C LEU A 172 5.85 -19.39 18.79
N ASP A 173 5.28 -20.58 18.59
CA ASP A 173 3.90 -20.76 18.14
C ASP A 173 2.87 -20.25 19.16
N GLN A 174 3.21 -20.27 20.46
CA GLN A 174 2.32 -19.78 21.53
C GLN A 174 2.19 -18.25 21.56
N VAL A 175 3.20 -17.54 21.08
CA VAL A 175 3.27 -16.08 21.10
C VAL A 175 3.25 -15.48 19.70
N ALA A 176 3.22 -16.31 18.67
CA ALA A 176 3.34 -15.88 17.27
C ALA A 176 2.24 -14.91 16.83
N GLU A 177 1.05 -15.01 17.42
CA GLU A 177 -0.14 -14.20 17.10
C GLU A 177 -0.21 -12.88 17.87
N ILE A 178 0.71 -12.60 18.80
CA ILE A 178 0.76 -11.32 19.52
C ILE A 178 1.07 -10.23 18.54
N SER A 179 0.19 -9.22 18.48
CA SER A 179 0.33 -8.05 17.62
C SER A 179 1.07 -6.93 18.32
N LEU A 180 2.12 -6.43 17.70
CA LEU A 180 2.99 -5.39 18.21
C LEU A 180 2.73 -4.06 17.52
N SER A 181 2.77 -2.97 18.27
CA SER A 181 2.82 -1.60 17.74
C SER A 181 4.22 -1.28 17.21
N VAL A 182 4.34 -0.18 16.47
CA VAL A 182 5.63 0.31 15.95
C VAL A 182 6.68 0.51 17.06
N GLU A 183 6.26 1.09 18.19
CA GLU A 183 7.14 1.34 19.34
C GLU A 183 7.62 0.04 19.99
N GLU A 184 6.71 -0.93 20.13
CA GLU A 184 7.04 -2.24 20.68
C GLU A 184 7.98 -3.03 19.77
N VAL A 185 7.78 -2.99 18.45
CA VAL A 185 8.69 -3.62 17.48
C VAL A 185 10.09 -3.04 17.59
N ASN A 186 10.23 -1.72 17.63
CA ASN A 186 11.53 -1.06 17.77
C ASN A 186 12.22 -1.42 19.09
N THR A 187 11.49 -1.35 20.20
CA THR A 187 12.03 -1.67 21.53
C THR A 187 12.44 -3.14 21.64
N LEU A 188 11.55 -4.07 21.24
CA LEU A 188 11.83 -5.47 21.30
C LEU A 188 12.94 -5.91 20.33
N SER A 189 13.07 -5.28 19.16
CA SER A 189 14.16 -5.59 18.23
C SER A 189 15.54 -5.33 18.82
N LEU A 190 15.65 -4.30 19.65
CA LEU A 190 16.90 -3.98 20.37
C LEU A 190 17.14 -4.93 21.53
N VAL A 191 16.10 -5.16 22.37
CA VAL A 191 16.22 -6.02 23.57
C VAL A 191 16.50 -7.48 23.20
N LEU A 192 15.83 -8.01 22.18
CA LEU A 192 16.02 -9.41 21.75
C LEU A 192 17.37 -9.67 21.07
N ASN A 193 18.12 -8.63 20.78
CA ASN A 193 19.43 -8.73 20.14
C ASN A 193 20.60 -8.50 21.12
N GLU A 194 20.34 -8.16 22.37
CA GLU A 194 21.32 -8.12 23.48
C GLU A 194 21.49 -9.50 24.12
#